data_ed7495fd1426b0f3b8d3cf47493a515f
#
_entry.id   ed7495fd1426b0f3b8d3cf47493a515f
#
_cell.length_a   1.000
_cell.length_b   1.000
_cell.length_c   1.000
_cell.angle_alpha   90.00
_cell.angle_beta   90.00
_cell.angle_gamma   90.00
#
_symmetry.space_group_name_H-M   'P 1'
#
loop_
_entity.id
_entity.type
_entity.pdbx_description
1 polymer ?
#
loop_
_entity_poly.entity_id
_entity_poly.type
_entity_poly.pdbx_seq_one_letter_code
_entity_poly.pdbx_strand_id
1 'polypeptide(L)'
;RRYRLPTEAEWEFAARGREDNKYPWKDSEETKDDRGCYNANYKPGKGNYTKDGNLISTRVGAYTPNSNGLYDMAGNVAEWTSTAYTESGVLQASDINPDIQYNAAPDDPYALKKKVVRGGSWKDVNAFIRSDARTAEYQNEQRSYVGFRCVRTQVGYNKKGK
;
A
#
# COMPACT_ATOMS: atom_id res chain seq x y z
N ARG A 1 1.51 -23.78 5.36
CA ARG A 1 1.85 -22.45 4.78
C ARG A 1 0.58 -21.60 4.81
N ARG A 2 0.57 -20.53 5.60
CA ARG A 2 -0.63 -19.69 5.79
C ARG A 2 -0.42 -18.35 5.09
N TYR A 3 -1.37 -17.95 4.26
CA TYR A 3 -1.45 -16.60 3.68
C TYR A 3 -2.20 -15.68 4.65
N ARG A 4 -1.80 -14.41 4.70
CA ARG A 4 -2.42 -13.34 5.48
C ARG A 4 -2.27 -11.99 4.79
N LEU A 5 -2.96 -10.97 5.26
CA LEU A 5 -2.64 -9.59 4.91
C LEU A 5 -1.25 -9.21 5.45
N PRO A 6 -0.51 -8.32 4.79
CA PRO A 6 0.70 -7.74 5.35
C PRO A 6 0.36 -6.84 6.55
N THR A 7 1.28 -6.68 7.47
CA THR A 7 1.25 -5.54 8.38
C THR A 7 1.53 -4.26 7.60
N GLU A 8 1.22 -3.10 8.18
CA GLU A 8 1.55 -1.80 7.57
C GLU A 8 3.06 -1.67 7.30
N ALA A 9 3.90 -2.05 8.28
CA ALA A 9 5.35 -2.01 8.16
C ALA A 9 5.89 -2.96 7.07
N GLU A 10 5.35 -4.18 6.97
CA GLU A 10 5.71 -5.12 5.89
C GLU A 10 5.34 -4.58 4.52
N TRP A 11 4.16 -3.95 4.42
CA TRP A 11 3.71 -3.36 3.16
C TRP A 11 4.62 -2.21 2.74
N GLU A 12 4.93 -1.27 3.65
CA GLU A 12 5.80 -0.13 3.39
C GLU A 12 7.22 -0.56 3.01
N PHE A 13 7.80 -1.50 3.76
CA PHE A 13 9.10 -2.08 3.43
C PHE A 13 9.12 -2.70 2.03
N ALA A 14 8.06 -3.41 1.66
CA ALA A 14 7.93 -4.01 0.34
C ALA A 14 7.78 -2.94 -0.77
N ALA A 15 7.07 -1.84 -0.49
CA ALA A 15 6.87 -0.73 -1.43
C ALA A 15 8.15 0.07 -1.67
N ARG A 16 8.87 0.44 -0.60
CA ARG A 16 10.14 1.20 -0.68
C ARG A 16 11.25 0.42 -1.38
N GLY A 17 11.20 -0.90 -1.35
CA GLY A 17 12.25 -1.73 -1.89
C GLY A 17 13.49 -1.70 -1.00
N ARG A 18 14.68 -1.62 -1.61
CA ARG A 18 15.97 -1.57 -0.91
C ARG A 18 16.45 -0.15 -0.62
N GLU A 19 15.73 0.83 -1.09
CA GLU A 19 16.07 2.25 -1.03
C GLU A 19 14.93 2.99 -0.32
N ASP A 20 15.24 4.08 0.38
CA ASP A 20 14.24 4.91 1.08
C ASP A 20 13.55 5.88 0.10
N ASN A 21 12.93 5.32 -0.94
CA ASN A 21 12.29 6.08 -1.98
C ASN A 21 10.90 6.59 -1.57
N LYS A 22 10.61 7.80 -1.97
CA LYS A 22 9.29 8.44 -1.81
C LYS A 22 8.18 7.67 -2.53
N TYR A 23 8.49 7.12 -3.71
CA TYR A 23 7.61 6.28 -4.51
C TYR A 23 8.23 4.90 -4.74
N PRO A 24 7.45 3.87 -5.11
CA PRO A 24 7.98 2.52 -5.32
C PRO A 24 8.97 2.38 -6.49
N TRP A 25 9.00 3.32 -7.42
CA TRP A 25 9.92 3.29 -8.56
C TRP A 25 11.27 3.94 -8.23
N LYS A 26 12.29 3.46 -8.95
CA LYS A 26 13.67 3.88 -8.76
C LYS A 26 13.92 5.28 -9.34
N ASP A 27 14.80 6.02 -8.68
CA ASP A 27 15.50 7.21 -9.19
C ASP A 27 14.66 8.46 -9.52
N SER A 28 13.37 8.52 -9.14
CA SER A 28 12.58 9.72 -9.40
C SER A 28 11.64 10.03 -8.24
N GLU A 29 11.70 11.26 -7.76
CA GLU A 29 10.67 11.84 -6.92
C GLU A 29 9.42 12.23 -7.72
N GLU A 30 9.47 12.08 -9.03
CA GLU A 30 8.41 12.43 -9.95
C GLU A 30 7.51 11.22 -10.24
N THR A 31 6.27 11.51 -10.58
CA THR A 31 5.26 10.48 -10.90
C THR A 31 5.26 10.10 -12.38
N LYS A 32 6.21 10.62 -13.15
CA LYS A 32 6.41 10.33 -14.57
C LYS A 32 7.83 9.84 -14.84
N ASP A 33 7.96 9.01 -15.84
CA ASP A 33 9.25 8.60 -16.39
C ASP A 33 9.85 9.69 -17.32
N ASP A 34 11.08 9.49 -17.77
CA ASP A 34 11.81 10.42 -18.67
C ASP A 34 11.11 10.66 -20.02
N ARG A 35 10.17 9.78 -20.40
CA ARG A 35 9.35 9.89 -21.62
C ARG A 35 8.05 10.65 -21.38
N GLY A 36 7.80 11.07 -20.13
CA GLY A 36 6.59 11.75 -19.71
C GLY A 36 5.39 10.83 -19.46
N CYS A 37 5.60 9.50 -19.44
CA CYS A 37 4.55 8.52 -19.10
C CYS A 37 4.38 8.43 -17.59
N TYR A 38 3.13 8.29 -17.14
CA TYR A 38 2.85 8.10 -15.71
C TYR A 38 3.33 6.73 -15.21
N ASN A 39 3.88 6.71 -14.01
CA ASN A 39 4.42 5.50 -13.37
C ASN A 39 3.37 4.72 -12.57
N ALA A 40 2.16 5.25 -12.42
CA ALA A 40 1.06 4.62 -11.69
C ALA A 40 -0.30 5.10 -12.19
N ASN A 41 -1.35 4.34 -11.89
CA ASN A 41 -2.74 4.73 -12.10
C ASN A 41 -3.24 5.52 -10.87
N TYR A 42 -3.39 6.83 -11.02
CA TYR A 42 -3.84 7.73 -9.96
C TYR A 42 -4.44 9.01 -10.57
N LYS A 43 -4.98 9.92 -9.76
CA LYS A 43 -5.50 11.21 -10.23
C LYS A 43 -4.40 12.28 -10.30
N PRO A 44 -3.82 12.56 -11.48
CA PRO A 44 -2.65 13.43 -11.58
C PRO A 44 -2.92 14.93 -11.37
N GLY A 45 -4.18 15.34 -11.29
CA GLY A 45 -4.50 16.76 -11.15
C GLY A 45 -5.96 17.04 -10.85
N LYS A 46 -6.29 18.30 -10.60
CA LYS A 46 -7.66 18.73 -10.34
C LYS A 46 -8.55 18.48 -11.57
N GLY A 47 -9.66 17.77 -11.35
CA GLY A 47 -10.73 17.61 -12.34
C GLY A 47 -10.47 16.65 -13.49
N ASN A 48 -9.28 16.03 -13.59
CA ASN A 48 -8.98 15.10 -14.68
C ASN A 48 -8.50 13.74 -14.13
N TYR A 49 -9.42 12.77 -14.10
CA TYR A 49 -9.16 11.41 -13.67
C TYR A 49 -8.53 10.52 -14.76
N THR A 50 -8.54 10.97 -16.02
CA THR A 50 -8.08 10.17 -17.15
C THR A 50 -6.72 10.60 -17.70
N LYS A 51 -6.05 11.53 -17.01
CA LYS A 51 -4.80 12.09 -17.51
C LYS A 51 -3.65 11.08 -17.54
N ASP A 52 -3.70 10.06 -16.67
CA ASP A 52 -2.80 8.92 -16.65
C ASP A 52 -3.19 7.80 -17.64
N GLY A 53 -4.32 7.96 -18.34
CA GLY A 53 -4.85 7.00 -19.31
C GLY A 53 -5.98 6.11 -18.78
N ASN A 54 -6.33 6.18 -17.49
CA ASN A 54 -7.33 5.34 -16.87
C ASN A 54 -8.36 6.17 -16.09
N LEU A 55 -9.63 5.79 -16.14
CA LEU A 55 -10.72 6.44 -15.38
C LEU A 55 -10.95 5.77 -14.02
N ILE A 56 -10.72 4.49 -13.94
CA ILE A 56 -10.91 3.61 -12.78
C ILE A 56 -9.70 2.68 -12.64
N SER A 57 -9.80 1.64 -11.83
CA SER A 57 -8.75 0.62 -11.74
C SER A 57 -8.42 0.00 -13.09
N THR A 58 -7.16 -0.29 -13.32
CA THR A 58 -6.65 -0.94 -14.52
C THR A 58 -6.17 -2.37 -14.23
N ARG A 59 -5.75 -3.08 -15.27
CA ARG A 59 -5.20 -4.42 -15.13
C ARG A 59 -3.96 -4.41 -14.23
N VAL A 60 -3.86 -5.39 -13.33
CA VAL A 60 -2.67 -5.60 -12.49
C VAL A 60 -1.42 -5.77 -13.36
N GLY A 61 -0.32 -5.16 -12.94
CA GLY A 61 0.95 -5.23 -13.66
C GLY A 61 0.99 -4.38 -14.93
N ALA A 62 0.15 -3.37 -15.04
CA ALA A 62 0.15 -2.45 -16.18
C ALA A 62 1.36 -1.49 -16.17
N TYR A 63 1.95 -1.26 -15.01
CA TYR A 63 3.09 -0.36 -14.79
C TYR A 63 4.35 -1.13 -14.43
N THR A 64 5.50 -0.43 -14.42
CA THR A 64 6.80 -1.03 -14.07
C THR A 64 6.84 -1.46 -12.60
N PRO A 65 7.38 -2.65 -12.29
CA PRO A 65 7.52 -3.10 -10.91
C PRO A 65 8.60 -2.31 -10.16
N ASN A 66 8.53 -2.33 -8.83
CA ASN A 66 9.59 -1.78 -7.99
C ASN A 66 10.85 -2.69 -7.97
N SER A 67 11.89 -2.28 -7.22
CA SER A 67 13.16 -3.03 -7.11
C SER A 67 13.03 -4.43 -6.50
N ASN A 68 11.92 -4.72 -5.81
CA ASN A 68 11.59 -6.05 -5.31
C ASN A 68 10.78 -6.90 -6.32
N GLY A 69 10.49 -6.38 -7.51
CA GLY A 69 9.66 -7.04 -8.53
C GLY A 69 8.17 -6.99 -8.23
N LEU A 70 7.72 -6.08 -7.36
CA LEU A 70 6.31 -5.93 -6.99
C LEU A 70 5.65 -4.84 -7.83
N TYR A 71 4.50 -5.19 -8.41
CA TYR A 71 3.67 -4.30 -9.22
C TYR A 71 2.63 -3.57 -8.37
N ASP A 72 2.19 -2.41 -8.87
CA ASP A 72 1.05 -1.65 -8.36
C ASP A 72 1.16 -1.29 -6.86
N MET A 73 2.41 -1.05 -6.38
CA MET A 73 2.65 -0.59 -5.01
C MET A 73 2.32 0.91 -4.83
N ALA A 74 1.89 1.59 -5.89
CA ALA A 74 1.37 2.95 -5.89
C ALA A 74 0.21 3.07 -6.85
N GLY A 75 -0.91 3.64 -6.41
CA GLY A 75 -2.10 3.82 -7.22
C GLY A 75 -2.84 2.51 -7.53
N ASN A 76 -3.63 2.52 -8.57
CA ASN A 76 -4.57 1.48 -8.96
C ASN A 76 -5.66 1.27 -7.90
N VAL A 77 -5.45 0.43 -6.89
CA VAL A 77 -6.32 0.32 -5.71
C VAL A 77 -5.48 0.41 -4.44
N ALA A 78 -5.99 1.10 -3.42
CA ALA A 78 -5.38 1.07 -2.10
C ALA A 78 -5.51 -0.34 -1.50
N GLU A 79 -4.58 -0.74 -0.65
CA GLU A 79 -4.50 -2.13 -0.20
C GLU A 79 -4.66 -2.26 1.31
N TRP A 80 -5.51 -3.20 1.71
CA TRP A 80 -5.71 -3.56 3.10
C TRP A 80 -4.44 -4.08 3.75
N THR A 81 -4.18 -3.61 4.97
CA THR A 81 -3.21 -4.22 5.88
C THR A 81 -3.92 -4.85 7.08
N SER A 82 -3.22 -5.70 7.86
CA SER A 82 -3.75 -6.25 9.12
C SER A 82 -3.79 -5.22 10.24
N THR A 83 -3.03 -4.13 10.12
CA THR A 83 -2.81 -3.12 11.17
C THR A 83 -4.05 -2.28 11.41
N ALA A 84 -4.47 -2.13 12.66
CA ALA A 84 -5.52 -1.22 13.07
C ALA A 84 -5.05 0.23 12.94
N TYR A 85 -5.95 1.11 12.49
CA TYR A 85 -5.62 2.53 12.35
C TYR A 85 -5.70 3.25 13.69
N THR A 86 -4.63 3.96 14.03
CA THR A 86 -4.60 4.94 15.11
C THR A 86 -4.00 6.24 14.61
N GLU A 87 -4.43 7.39 15.12
CA GLU A 87 -3.93 8.71 14.69
C GLU A 87 -2.44 8.88 15.02
N SER A 88 -2.00 8.37 16.16
CA SER A 88 -0.59 8.38 16.59
C SER A 88 0.30 7.39 15.81
N GLY A 89 -0.31 6.54 14.98
CA GLY A 89 0.42 5.60 14.14
C GLY A 89 1.34 4.67 14.91
N VAL A 90 2.41 4.26 14.26
CA VAL A 90 3.44 3.37 14.82
C VAL A 90 4.37 4.03 15.83
N LEU A 91 4.23 5.33 16.09
CA LEU A 91 5.07 6.05 17.09
C LEU A 91 4.95 5.47 18.50
N GLN A 92 3.90 4.70 18.78
CA GLN A 92 3.68 4.04 20.07
C GLN A 92 4.25 2.62 20.13
N ALA A 93 4.70 2.08 19.01
CA ALA A 93 5.23 0.74 18.93
C ALA A 93 6.77 0.77 18.93
N SER A 94 7.38 0.13 19.93
CA SER A 94 8.83 0.04 20.10
C SER A 94 9.47 -1.15 19.37
N ASP A 95 8.75 -1.80 18.45
CA ASP A 95 9.18 -3.00 17.77
C ASP A 95 9.70 -2.71 16.34
N ILE A 96 10.58 -3.58 15.83
CA ILE A 96 11.15 -3.52 14.48
C ILE A 96 10.08 -3.70 13.39
N ASN A 97 9.01 -4.42 13.71
CA ASN A 97 7.83 -4.61 12.84
C ASN A 97 6.56 -4.27 13.64
N PRO A 98 6.32 -2.98 13.90
CA PRO A 98 5.18 -2.57 14.70
C PRO A 98 3.87 -2.95 14.00
N ASP A 99 3.04 -3.72 14.70
CA ASP A 99 1.71 -4.09 14.23
C ASP A 99 0.70 -3.92 15.36
N ILE A 100 -0.15 -2.92 15.23
CA ILE A 100 -1.25 -2.70 16.16
C ILE A 100 -2.40 -3.59 15.69
N GLN A 101 -2.48 -4.80 16.26
CA GLN A 101 -3.55 -5.74 15.92
C GLN A 101 -4.78 -5.48 16.78
N TYR A 102 -5.83 -5.01 16.14
CA TYR A 102 -7.16 -4.93 16.74
C TYR A 102 -8.22 -5.27 15.70
N ASN A 103 -8.97 -6.33 15.92
CA ASN A 103 -10.10 -6.70 15.10
C ASN A 103 -11.37 -6.32 15.84
N ALA A 104 -11.95 -5.19 15.46
CA ALA A 104 -13.14 -4.66 16.11
C ALA A 104 -14.32 -5.63 15.97
N ALA A 105 -15.02 -5.86 17.07
CA ALA A 105 -16.28 -6.59 17.10
C ALA A 105 -17.42 -5.76 16.49
N PRO A 106 -18.56 -6.39 16.12
CA PRO A 106 -19.70 -5.66 15.54
C PRO A 106 -20.25 -4.54 16.42
N ASP A 107 -20.18 -4.69 17.73
CA ASP A 107 -20.66 -3.77 18.76
C ASP A 107 -19.61 -2.75 19.25
N ASP A 108 -18.36 -2.88 18.79
CA ASP A 108 -17.31 -1.90 19.10
C ASP A 108 -17.64 -0.52 18.52
N PRO A 109 -17.14 0.57 19.17
CA PRO A 109 -17.23 1.92 18.63
C PRO A 109 -16.75 2.00 17.19
N TYR A 110 -17.46 2.73 16.36
CA TYR A 110 -17.17 2.83 14.92
C TYR A 110 -15.74 3.29 14.61
N ALA A 111 -15.20 4.19 15.45
CA ALA A 111 -13.83 4.68 15.32
C ALA A 111 -12.77 3.57 15.39
N LEU A 112 -13.02 2.50 16.16
CA LEU A 112 -12.11 1.37 16.33
C LEU A 112 -12.16 0.37 15.16
N LYS A 113 -13.12 0.52 14.24
CA LYS A 113 -13.28 -0.38 13.08
C LYS A 113 -12.40 0.00 11.89
N LYS A 114 -11.53 1.00 12.04
CA LYS A 114 -10.61 1.42 10.98
C LYS A 114 -9.38 0.53 10.90
N LYS A 115 -9.03 0.15 9.68
CA LYS A 115 -7.79 -0.52 9.32
C LYS A 115 -6.97 0.39 8.42
N VAL A 116 -5.64 0.25 8.52
CA VAL A 116 -4.73 0.95 7.61
C VAL A 116 -4.87 0.40 6.21
N VAL A 117 -4.97 1.29 5.22
CA VAL A 117 -4.80 1.00 3.80
C VAL A 117 -3.64 1.81 3.24
N ARG A 118 -2.94 1.23 2.28
CA ARG A 118 -1.68 1.75 1.76
C ARG A 118 -1.71 1.84 0.24
N GLY A 119 -0.76 2.61 -0.34
CA GLY A 119 -0.53 2.71 -1.77
C GLY A 119 -1.38 3.74 -2.52
N GLY A 120 -2.49 4.18 -1.93
CA GLY A 120 -3.46 5.03 -2.62
C GLY A 120 -4.11 4.33 -3.82
N SER A 121 -4.96 5.04 -4.54
CA SER A 121 -5.78 4.45 -5.61
C SER A 121 -5.92 5.37 -6.81
N TRP A 122 -6.61 4.87 -7.86
CA TRP A 122 -6.93 5.61 -9.09
C TRP A 122 -7.63 6.96 -8.85
N LYS A 123 -8.33 7.13 -7.73
CA LYS A 123 -9.02 8.38 -7.39
C LYS A 123 -8.17 9.36 -6.59
N ASP A 124 -7.02 8.93 -6.08
CA ASP A 124 -6.20 9.70 -5.15
C ASP A 124 -5.11 10.50 -5.87
N VAL A 125 -4.75 11.65 -5.31
CA VAL A 125 -3.67 12.49 -5.85
C VAL A 125 -2.30 11.97 -5.42
N ASN A 126 -1.23 12.47 -6.04
CA ASN A 126 0.15 12.03 -5.84
C ASN A 126 0.61 11.96 -4.39
N ALA A 127 0.09 12.80 -3.50
CA ALA A 127 0.43 12.77 -2.07
C ALA A 127 0.03 11.44 -1.39
N PHE A 128 -1.03 10.79 -1.85
CA PHE A 128 -1.55 9.55 -1.26
C PHE A 128 -0.99 8.27 -1.87
N ILE A 129 -0.32 8.35 -3.03
CA ILE A 129 0.32 7.19 -3.67
C ILE A 129 1.80 7.04 -3.29
N ARG A 130 2.30 7.85 -2.37
CA ARG A 130 3.66 7.74 -1.81
C ARG A 130 3.81 6.45 -1.00
N SER A 131 5.03 5.92 -0.96
CA SER A 131 5.35 4.72 -0.18
C SER A 131 5.09 4.88 1.33
N ASP A 132 5.22 6.10 1.85
CA ASP A 132 5.00 6.47 3.26
C ASP A 132 3.56 6.95 3.54
N ALA A 133 2.74 7.20 2.52
CA ALA A 133 1.40 7.70 2.69
C ALA A 133 0.51 6.67 3.41
N ARG A 134 -0.18 7.13 4.42
CA ARG A 134 -0.99 6.32 5.32
C ARG A 134 -2.43 6.81 5.31
N THR A 135 -3.36 5.93 4.97
CA THR A 135 -4.80 6.22 5.02
C THR A 135 -5.54 5.09 5.75
N ALA A 136 -6.84 5.22 5.91
CA ALA A 136 -7.65 4.22 6.61
C ALA A 136 -9.02 4.07 5.98
N GLU A 137 -9.54 2.84 6.07
CA GLU A 137 -10.92 2.50 5.73
C GLU A 137 -11.55 1.66 6.84
N TYR A 138 -12.87 1.63 6.89
CA TYR A 138 -13.61 0.81 7.84
C TYR A 138 -13.62 -0.64 7.41
N GLN A 139 -13.22 -1.56 8.30
CA GLN A 139 -13.02 -2.98 8.01
C GLN A 139 -14.28 -3.71 7.50
N ASN A 140 -15.46 -3.16 7.76
CA ASN A 140 -16.76 -3.71 7.38
C ASN A 140 -17.37 -3.02 6.15
N GLU A 141 -16.64 -2.13 5.48
CA GLU A 141 -17.11 -1.42 4.31
C GLU A 141 -16.38 -1.86 3.03
N GLN A 142 -17.13 -1.99 1.96
CA GLN A 142 -16.61 -2.28 0.63
C GLN A 142 -16.39 -0.99 -0.15
N ARG A 143 -15.24 -0.89 -0.81
CA ARG A 143 -14.87 0.25 -1.64
C ARG A 143 -14.31 -0.23 -2.99
N SER A 144 -14.76 0.37 -4.09
CA SER A 144 -14.28 0.04 -5.44
C SER A 144 -12.80 0.43 -5.68
N TYR A 145 -12.23 1.21 -4.78
CA TYR A 145 -10.85 1.69 -4.83
C TYR A 145 -9.95 1.04 -3.78
N VAL A 146 -10.41 0.01 -3.07
CA VAL A 146 -9.63 -0.74 -2.10
C VAL A 146 -9.62 -2.22 -2.46
N GLY A 147 -8.42 -2.77 -2.52
CA GLY A 147 -8.14 -4.18 -2.76
C GLY A 147 -7.23 -4.75 -1.68
N PHE A 148 -6.52 -5.83 -1.99
CA PHE A 148 -5.58 -6.45 -1.06
C PHE A 148 -4.50 -7.23 -1.81
N ARG A 149 -3.38 -7.43 -1.12
CA ARG A 149 -2.38 -8.45 -1.48
C ARG A 149 -2.10 -9.36 -0.29
N CYS A 150 -1.73 -10.59 -0.57
CA CYS A 150 -1.38 -11.56 0.47
C CYS A 150 0.12 -11.66 0.63
N VAL A 151 0.56 -11.84 1.88
CA VAL A 151 1.92 -12.27 2.23
C VAL A 151 1.89 -13.67 2.81
N ARG A 152 3.02 -14.35 2.70
CA ARG A 152 3.21 -15.68 3.28
C ARG A 152 4.37 -15.64 4.25
N THR A 153 4.12 -16.00 5.50
CA THR A 153 5.18 -16.14 6.49
C THR A 153 6.12 -17.27 6.09
N GLN A 154 7.40 -16.94 5.94
CA GLN A 154 8.44 -17.93 5.70
C GLN A 154 8.97 -18.40 7.06
N VAL A 155 8.58 -19.60 7.47
CA VAL A 155 9.11 -20.24 8.68
C VAL A 155 10.45 -20.89 8.33
N GLY A 156 11.54 -20.30 8.81
CA GLY A 156 12.88 -20.88 8.85
C GLY A 156 13.49 -21.24 7.49
N TYR A 157 14.51 -20.51 7.07
CA TYR A 157 15.45 -21.02 6.08
C TYR A 157 16.48 -21.88 6.83
N ASN A 158 16.23 -23.19 6.91
CA ASN A 158 17.30 -24.12 7.28
C ASN A 158 18.36 -24.04 6.16
N LYS A 159 19.40 -23.24 6.36
CA LYS A 159 20.68 -23.48 5.68
C LYS A 159 21.12 -24.89 6.08
N LYS A 160 20.80 -25.89 5.27
CA LYS A 160 21.56 -27.12 5.28
C LYS A 160 22.98 -26.74 4.89
N GLY A 161 23.89 -26.79 5.86
CA GLY A 161 25.30 -26.57 5.64
C GLY A 161 25.79 -27.46 4.52
N LYS A 162 26.66 -26.92 3.72
CA LYS A 162 27.75 -27.66 3.08
C LYS A 162 28.99 -27.42 3.90
#